data_8465a25e11e7df2d7642085111bca0cb
#
_entry.id   8465a25e11e7df2d7642085111bca0cb
#
_cell.length_a   1.000
_cell.length_b   1.000
_cell.length_c   1.000
_cell.angle_alpha   90.00
_cell.angle_beta   90.00
_cell.angle_gamma   90.00
#
_symmetry.space_group_name_H-M   'P 1'
#
loop_
_entity.id
_entity.type
_entity.pdbx_description
1 polymer ?
#
loop_
_entity_poly.entity_id
_entity_poly.type
_entity_poly.pdbx_seq_one_letter_code
_entity_poly.pdbx_strand_id
1 'polypeptide(L)'
;EEIQRVYSGSGRQELEALYREKIAEMERKIAYDNHVLARMSASARTLQTAQEQLMRPVRLSLGRVYLLEYPSVPDMWARVEKEPLLKRLFGALPLTAYTTLIGREALDGAPPRMTKGILFHESDAEVLDLSPKGFRLIDATSAVGCLFRLENGGFDAGVMLERLSAHLREHRLHASDDLFTQQLV
;
A
#
# COMPACT_ATOMS: atom_id res chain seq x y z
N GLU A 1 9.01 28.01 20.70
CA GLU A 1 9.55 28.91 19.64
C GLU A 1 8.45 29.75 18.97
N GLU A 2 7.31 29.19 18.56
CA GLU A 2 6.19 29.93 17.91
C GLU A 2 5.58 30.99 18.82
N ILE A 3 5.37 30.70 20.09
CA ILE A 3 4.83 31.65 21.09
C ILE A 3 5.79 32.79 21.31
N GLN A 4 7.10 32.59 21.29
CA GLN A 4 8.10 33.65 21.41
C GLN A 4 8.11 34.62 20.22
N ARG A 5 7.85 34.14 19.00
CA ARG A 5 7.70 34.97 17.79
C ARG A 5 6.51 35.93 17.90
N VAL A 6 5.39 35.46 18.42
CA VAL A 6 4.19 36.32 18.62
C VAL A 6 4.45 37.47 19.60
N TYR A 7 5.25 37.22 20.65
CA TYR A 7 5.59 38.27 21.66
C TYR A 7 6.74 39.17 21.27
N SER A 8 7.51 38.88 20.23
CA SER A 8 8.66 39.68 19.80
C SER A 8 8.32 40.88 18.88
N GLY A 9 7.03 41.28 18.80
CA GLY A 9 6.64 42.48 18.07
C GLY A 9 6.43 42.29 16.57
N SER A 10 6.15 41.08 16.15
CA SER A 10 5.75 40.73 14.78
C SER A 10 4.57 41.61 14.35
N GLY A 11 4.70 42.30 13.22
CA GLY A 11 3.62 43.09 12.68
C GLY A 11 2.38 42.22 12.35
N ARG A 12 1.21 42.86 12.28
CA ARG A 12 -0.06 42.17 11.96
C ARG A 12 0.05 41.22 10.75
N GLN A 13 0.80 41.62 9.73
CA GLN A 13 0.99 40.79 8.50
C GLN A 13 1.77 39.48 8.76
N GLU A 14 2.78 39.54 9.62
CA GLU A 14 3.55 38.34 9.98
C GLU A 14 2.71 37.37 10.80
N LEU A 15 1.86 37.89 11.69
CA LEU A 15 0.93 37.07 12.45
C LEU A 15 -0.13 36.41 11.55
N GLU A 16 -0.70 37.17 10.60
CA GLU A 16 -1.63 36.61 9.61
C GLU A 16 -0.96 35.54 8.73
N ALA A 17 0.29 35.72 8.33
CA ALA A 17 1.05 34.72 7.58
C ALA A 17 1.27 33.42 8.39
N LEU A 18 1.65 33.57 9.68
CA LEU A 18 1.82 32.42 10.59
C LEU A 18 0.51 31.64 10.76
N TYR A 19 -0.62 32.32 10.94
CA TYR A 19 -1.91 31.64 11.04
C TYR A 19 -2.29 30.90 9.76
N ARG A 20 -2.07 31.49 8.58
CA ARG A 20 -2.32 30.83 7.30
C ARG A 20 -1.46 29.58 7.13
N GLU A 21 -0.18 29.66 7.46
CA GLU A 21 0.73 28.52 7.43
C GLU A 21 0.24 27.40 8.36
N LYS A 22 -0.17 27.76 9.59
CA LYS A 22 -0.65 26.79 10.57
C LYS A 22 -1.97 26.14 10.16
N ILE A 23 -2.89 26.92 9.59
CA ILE A 23 -4.15 26.39 9.04
C ILE A 23 -3.85 25.39 7.93
N ALA A 24 -3.00 25.74 6.96
CA ALA A 24 -2.62 24.85 5.87
C ALA A 24 -1.93 23.56 6.34
N GLU A 25 -1.11 23.65 7.41
CA GLU A 25 -0.50 22.48 8.05
C GLU A 25 -1.58 21.57 8.66
N MET A 26 -2.53 22.15 9.39
CA MET A 26 -3.63 21.40 10.01
C MET A 26 -4.55 20.76 8.97
N GLU A 27 -4.88 21.47 7.90
CA GLU A 27 -5.70 20.93 6.79
C GLU A 27 -5.03 19.72 6.14
N ARG A 28 -3.71 19.79 5.89
CA ARG A 28 -2.94 18.66 5.37
C ARG A 28 -2.96 17.47 6.32
N LYS A 29 -2.83 17.72 7.62
CA LYS A 29 -2.90 16.67 8.64
C LYS A 29 -4.29 16.02 8.68
N ILE A 30 -5.36 16.82 8.64
CA ILE A 30 -6.73 16.31 8.61
C ILE A 30 -6.97 15.45 7.36
N ALA A 31 -6.49 15.88 6.19
CA ALA A 31 -6.58 15.10 4.97
C ALA A 31 -5.87 13.74 5.11
N TYR A 32 -4.64 13.73 5.63
CA TYR A 32 -3.90 12.51 5.91
C TYR A 32 -4.64 11.58 6.86
N ASP A 33 -5.10 12.08 8.00
CA ASP A 33 -5.82 11.29 9.02
C ASP A 33 -7.12 10.69 8.46
N ASN A 34 -7.83 11.41 7.59
CA ASN A 34 -9.02 10.91 6.90
C ASN A 34 -8.70 9.74 5.96
N HIS A 35 -7.60 9.81 5.20
CA HIS A 35 -7.16 8.69 4.36
C HIS A 35 -6.77 7.47 5.20
N VAL A 36 -6.03 7.66 6.29
CA VAL A 36 -5.69 6.59 7.24
C VAL A 36 -6.97 5.92 7.77
N LEU A 37 -7.94 6.71 8.24
CA LEU A 37 -9.21 6.21 8.76
C LEU A 37 -9.97 5.40 7.69
N ALA A 38 -10.02 5.89 6.45
CA ALA A 38 -10.67 5.18 5.36
C ALA A 38 -10.01 3.81 5.08
N ARG A 39 -8.66 3.75 5.08
CA ARG A 39 -7.91 2.50 4.90
C ARG A 39 -8.14 1.52 6.04
N MET A 40 -8.04 1.98 7.28
CA MET A 40 -8.30 1.13 8.46
C MET A 40 -9.73 0.59 8.45
N SER A 41 -10.71 1.42 8.10
CA SER A 41 -12.12 1.02 8.00
C SER A 41 -12.33 -0.03 6.89
N ALA A 42 -11.64 0.10 5.76
CA ALA A 42 -11.69 -0.88 4.68
C ALA A 42 -11.07 -2.22 5.13
N SER A 43 -9.90 -2.18 5.78
CA SER A 43 -9.25 -3.38 6.34
C SER A 43 -10.13 -4.07 7.38
N ALA A 44 -10.75 -3.31 8.28
CA ALA A 44 -11.66 -3.85 9.30
C ALA A 44 -12.86 -4.58 8.67
N ARG A 45 -13.50 -4.00 7.63
CA ARG A 45 -14.58 -4.66 6.90
C ARG A 45 -14.11 -5.96 6.22
N THR A 46 -12.94 -5.96 5.61
CA THR A 46 -12.36 -7.16 5.00
C THR A 46 -12.12 -8.24 6.05
N LEU A 47 -11.60 -7.88 7.23
CA LEU A 47 -11.36 -8.82 8.33
C LEU A 47 -12.66 -9.42 8.90
N GLN A 48 -13.75 -8.66 8.93
CA GLN A 48 -15.06 -9.17 9.39
C GLN A 48 -15.57 -10.33 8.51
N THR A 49 -15.29 -10.28 7.22
CA THR A 49 -15.68 -11.34 6.26
C THR A 49 -14.58 -12.37 6.01
N ALA A 50 -13.39 -12.15 6.57
CA ALA A 50 -12.21 -12.96 6.26
C ALA A 50 -12.39 -14.45 6.58
N GLN A 51 -13.04 -14.81 7.69
CA GLN A 51 -13.24 -16.20 8.06
C GLN A 51 -14.08 -16.98 7.04
N GLU A 52 -15.09 -16.34 6.46
CA GLU A 52 -15.97 -16.96 5.46
C GLU A 52 -15.29 -17.01 4.07
N GLN A 53 -14.35 -16.13 3.82
CA GLN A 53 -13.69 -15.95 2.52
C GLN A 53 -12.26 -16.51 2.46
N LEU A 54 -11.76 -17.08 3.58
CA LEU A 54 -10.43 -17.66 3.60
C LEU A 54 -10.25 -18.70 2.49
N MET A 55 -9.16 -18.55 1.73
CA MET A 55 -8.77 -19.43 0.62
C MET A 55 -9.80 -19.54 -0.51
N ARG A 56 -10.78 -18.64 -0.57
CA ARG A 56 -11.75 -18.56 -1.67
C ARG A 56 -11.39 -17.41 -2.60
N PRO A 57 -11.10 -17.65 -3.88
CA PRO A 57 -10.91 -16.60 -4.84
C PRO A 57 -12.21 -15.81 -5.05
N VAL A 58 -12.12 -14.48 -4.96
CA VAL A 58 -13.24 -13.56 -5.16
C VAL A 58 -12.84 -12.45 -6.12
N ARG A 59 -13.81 -11.93 -6.86
CA ARG A 59 -13.62 -10.70 -7.62
C ARG A 59 -13.58 -9.52 -6.68
N LEU A 60 -12.61 -8.63 -6.92
CA LEU A 60 -12.43 -7.41 -6.13
C LEU A 60 -11.94 -6.25 -7.02
N SER A 61 -12.07 -5.05 -6.50
CA SER A 61 -11.52 -3.86 -7.12
C SER A 61 -10.68 -3.12 -6.10
N LEU A 62 -9.38 -3.06 -6.34
CA LEU A 62 -8.43 -2.32 -5.51
C LEU A 62 -8.10 -0.95 -6.11
N GLY A 63 -8.62 -0.66 -7.32
CA GLY A 63 -8.24 0.52 -8.07
C GLY A 63 -6.83 0.39 -8.65
N ARG A 64 -6.20 1.53 -8.91
CA ARG A 64 -4.82 1.59 -9.41
C ARG A 64 -3.86 1.70 -8.23
N VAL A 65 -2.80 0.90 -8.28
CA VAL A 65 -1.77 0.87 -7.23
C VAL A 65 -0.39 1.15 -7.83
N TYR A 66 0.42 1.89 -7.12
CA TYR A 66 1.83 2.09 -7.42
C TYR A 66 2.68 1.15 -6.59
N LEU A 67 3.68 0.58 -7.22
CA LEU A 67 4.58 -0.40 -6.65
C LEU A 67 6.03 0.04 -6.79
N LEU A 68 6.78 -0.04 -5.70
CA LEU A 68 8.23 0.04 -5.67
C LEU A 68 8.80 -1.32 -5.32
N GLU A 69 9.45 -1.96 -6.30
CA GLU A 69 10.19 -3.20 -6.06
C GLU A 69 11.55 -2.92 -5.44
N TYR A 70 11.99 -3.77 -4.52
CA TYR A 70 13.32 -3.69 -3.94
C TYR A 70 13.95 -5.08 -3.78
N PRO A 71 15.28 -5.19 -3.92
CA PRO A 71 15.96 -6.45 -3.73
C PRO A 71 15.91 -6.91 -2.26
N SER A 72 16.27 -8.12 -2.00
CA SER A 72 16.07 -8.93 -0.79
C SER A 72 16.19 -8.21 0.58
N VAL A 73 15.44 -8.70 1.54
CA VAL A 73 15.22 -8.16 2.90
C VAL A 73 16.48 -7.76 3.71
N PRO A 74 17.64 -8.43 3.64
CA PRO A 74 18.80 -8.01 4.47
C PRO A 74 19.28 -6.60 4.19
N ASP A 75 19.22 -6.16 2.92
CA ASP A 75 19.72 -4.84 2.52
C ASP A 75 18.66 -3.74 2.67
N MET A 76 17.39 -4.11 2.87
CA MET A 76 16.29 -3.17 2.86
C MET A 76 16.36 -2.18 4.02
N TRP A 77 16.58 -2.65 5.25
CA TRP A 77 16.62 -1.77 6.42
C TRP A 77 17.79 -0.79 6.37
N ALA A 78 18.93 -1.24 5.87
CA ALA A 78 20.08 -0.36 5.65
C ALA A 78 19.80 0.70 4.57
N ARG A 79 18.95 0.39 3.59
CA ARG A 79 18.50 1.33 2.56
C ARG A 79 17.43 2.29 3.08
N VAL A 80 16.48 1.82 3.88
CA VAL A 80 15.43 2.68 4.48
C VAL A 80 16.04 3.83 5.26
N GLU A 81 17.12 3.59 6.00
CA GLU A 81 17.81 4.64 6.75
C GLU A 81 18.48 5.69 5.85
N LYS A 82 18.92 5.29 4.66
CA LYS A 82 19.69 6.12 3.73
C LYS A 82 18.85 6.80 2.65
N GLU A 83 17.71 6.19 2.29
CA GLU A 83 16.86 6.66 1.19
C GLU A 83 15.59 7.36 1.74
N PRO A 84 15.47 8.69 1.62
CA PRO A 84 14.33 9.44 2.16
C PRO A 84 12.97 8.95 1.65
N LEU A 85 12.90 8.51 0.38
CA LEU A 85 11.69 7.94 -0.21
C LEU A 85 11.25 6.67 0.52
N LEU A 86 12.17 5.72 0.74
CA LEU A 86 11.86 4.49 1.46
C LEU A 86 11.44 4.79 2.90
N LYS A 87 12.16 5.68 3.58
CA LYS A 87 11.79 6.10 4.95
C LYS A 87 10.37 6.66 5.01
N ARG A 88 9.97 7.49 4.04
CA ARG A 88 8.61 8.03 3.93
C ARG A 88 7.60 6.91 3.70
N LEU A 89 7.84 6.02 2.74
CA LEU A 89 6.94 4.91 2.44
C LEU A 89 6.75 3.97 3.63
N PHE A 90 7.83 3.60 4.30
CA PHE A 90 7.78 2.73 5.49
C PHE A 90 7.10 3.40 6.69
N GLY A 91 7.21 4.72 6.82
CA GLY A 91 6.56 5.49 7.87
C GLY A 91 5.08 5.80 7.62
N ALA A 92 4.57 5.51 6.44
CA ALA A 92 3.22 5.89 6.02
C ALA A 92 2.19 4.75 6.13
N LEU A 93 2.45 3.68 6.88
CA LEU A 93 1.46 2.65 7.17
C LEU A 93 0.25 3.28 7.90
N PRO A 94 -1.01 2.93 7.57
CA PRO A 94 -1.47 1.90 6.64
C PRO A 94 -1.75 2.40 5.21
N LEU A 95 -1.34 3.62 4.81
CA LEU A 95 -1.53 4.12 3.44
C LEU A 95 -0.61 3.42 2.43
N THR A 96 0.50 2.87 2.93
CA THR A 96 1.36 1.95 2.19
C THR A 96 1.20 0.54 2.73
N ALA A 97 1.60 -0.46 1.97
CA ALA A 97 1.59 -1.85 2.42
C ALA A 97 2.81 -2.60 1.90
N TYR A 98 3.34 -3.51 2.72
CA TYR A 98 4.31 -4.48 2.25
C TYR A 98 3.67 -5.44 1.27
N THR A 99 4.39 -5.76 0.22
CA THR A 99 3.93 -6.69 -0.80
C THR A 99 5.00 -7.72 -1.15
N THR A 100 4.54 -8.88 -1.56
CA THR A 100 5.35 -9.85 -2.31
C THR A 100 4.73 -9.94 -3.69
N LEU A 101 5.56 -9.72 -4.71
CA LEU A 101 5.18 -10.00 -6.08
C LEU A 101 5.54 -11.42 -6.42
N ILE A 102 4.70 -12.05 -7.22
CA ILE A 102 4.88 -13.39 -7.73
C ILE A 102 4.67 -13.32 -9.23
N GLY A 103 5.67 -13.72 -10.00
CA GLY A 103 5.59 -13.72 -11.45
C GLY A 103 4.36 -14.49 -11.92
N ARG A 104 3.61 -13.93 -12.87
CA ARG A 104 2.34 -14.51 -13.35
C ARG A 104 2.53 -15.89 -13.94
N GLU A 105 3.71 -16.21 -14.44
CA GLU A 105 4.07 -17.53 -14.98
C GLU A 105 3.90 -18.68 -13.98
N ALA A 106 3.88 -18.34 -12.67
CA ALA A 106 3.59 -19.32 -11.62
C ALA A 106 2.14 -19.85 -11.66
N LEU A 107 1.21 -19.11 -12.24
CA LEU A 107 -0.17 -19.57 -12.46
C LEU A 107 -0.25 -20.66 -13.53
N ASP A 108 0.73 -20.72 -14.43
CA ASP A 108 0.86 -21.69 -15.49
C ASP A 108 1.77 -22.87 -15.10
N GLY A 109 2.18 -22.95 -13.83
CA GLY A 109 2.98 -24.04 -13.27
C GLY A 109 4.49 -23.83 -13.30
N ALA A 110 4.98 -22.65 -13.69
CA ALA A 110 6.40 -22.32 -13.54
C ALA A 110 6.76 -22.14 -12.05
N PRO A 111 8.03 -22.38 -11.67
CA PRO A 111 8.50 -22.10 -10.32
C PRO A 111 8.25 -20.62 -9.97
N PRO A 112 7.66 -20.32 -8.79
CA PRO A 112 7.31 -18.95 -8.43
C PRO A 112 8.56 -18.09 -8.21
N ARG A 113 8.74 -17.06 -9.04
CA ARG A 113 9.73 -16.03 -8.81
C ARG A 113 9.10 -14.97 -7.92
N MET A 114 9.69 -14.74 -6.75
CA MET A 114 9.16 -13.79 -5.76
C MET A 114 10.13 -12.62 -5.58
N THR A 115 9.59 -11.41 -5.60
CA THR A 115 10.30 -10.19 -5.21
C THR A 115 9.52 -9.47 -4.12
N LYS A 116 10.21 -8.63 -3.36
CA LYS A 116 9.58 -7.80 -2.32
C LYS A 116 9.34 -6.41 -2.85
N GLY A 117 8.33 -5.76 -2.29
CA GLY A 117 8.01 -4.40 -2.64
C GLY A 117 7.21 -3.69 -1.55
N ILE A 118 6.95 -2.43 -1.82
CA ILE A 118 5.99 -1.64 -1.08
C ILE A 118 5.02 -1.03 -2.08
N LEU A 119 3.74 -1.05 -1.76
CA LEU A 119 2.70 -0.50 -2.60
C LEU A 119 1.90 0.58 -1.88
N PHE A 120 1.29 1.47 -2.65
CA PHE A 120 0.28 2.41 -2.20
C PHE A 120 -0.75 2.63 -3.30
N HIS A 121 -1.95 3.05 -2.92
CA HIS A 121 -2.99 3.33 -3.90
C HIS A 121 -2.78 4.68 -4.57
N GLU A 122 -3.17 4.80 -5.83
CA GLU A 122 -3.08 6.06 -6.59
C GLU A 122 -3.80 7.21 -5.87
N SER A 123 -4.94 6.92 -5.23
CA SER A 123 -5.69 7.90 -4.43
C SER A 123 -4.93 8.47 -3.23
N ASP A 124 -3.89 7.81 -2.78
CA ASP A 124 -3.10 8.22 -1.61
C ASP A 124 -1.82 8.98 -2.01
N ALA A 125 -1.48 9.00 -3.32
CA ALA A 125 -0.22 9.60 -3.81
C ALA A 125 -0.07 11.08 -3.43
N GLU A 126 -1.14 11.87 -3.56
CA GLU A 126 -1.14 13.28 -3.21
C GLU A 126 -0.95 13.51 -1.71
N VAL A 127 -1.67 12.75 -0.88
CA VAL A 127 -1.58 12.84 0.59
C VAL A 127 -0.21 12.41 1.09
N LEU A 128 0.42 11.46 0.39
CA LEU A 128 1.77 11.00 0.68
C LEU A 128 2.86 11.93 0.11
N ASP A 129 2.48 12.97 -0.66
CA ASP A 129 3.41 13.85 -1.38
C ASP A 129 4.40 13.04 -2.22
N LEU A 130 3.87 12.05 -2.97
CA LEU A 130 4.66 11.16 -3.82
C LEU A 130 4.41 11.45 -5.29
N SER A 131 5.50 11.67 -6.02
CA SER A 131 5.46 11.66 -7.48
C SER A 131 5.41 10.21 -7.96
N PRO A 132 4.50 9.85 -8.88
CA PRO A 132 4.41 8.49 -9.41
C PRO A 132 5.62 8.08 -10.27
N LYS A 133 6.53 8.99 -10.56
CA LYS A 133 7.72 8.72 -11.38
C LYS A 133 8.65 7.69 -10.70
N GLY A 134 8.93 6.62 -11.41
CA GLY A 134 9.80 5.55 -10.91
C GLY A 134 9.07 4.40 -10.22
N PHE A 135 7.74 4.49 -10.09
CA PHE A 135 6.91 3.38 -9.61
C PHE A 135 6.30 2.61 -10.79
N ARG A 136 6.16 1.29 -10.62
CA ARG A 136 5.36 0.47 -11.52
C ARG A 136 3.89 0.69 -11.19
N LEU A 137 3.07 1.00 -12.19
CA LEU A 137 1.63 1.09 -12.05
C LEU A 137 1.00 -0.26 -12.36
N ILE A 138 0.13 -0.73 -11.46
CA ILE A 138 -0.71 -1.91 -11.64
C ILE A 138 -2.17 -1.46 -11.61
N ASP A 139 -2.93 -1.80 -12.66
CA ASP A 139 -4.37 -1.58 -12.69
C ASP A 139 -5.10 -2.79 -12.11
N ALA A 140 -5.53 -2.66 -10.86
CA ALA A 140 -6.28 -3.68 -10.13
C ALA A 140 -7.77 -3.29 -9.98
N THR A 141 -8.32 -2.53 -10.91
CA THR A 141 -9.76 -2.16 -10.96
C THR A 141 -10.65 -3.38 -11.21
N SER A 142 -10.13 -4.38 -11.90
CA SER A 142 -10.78 -5.68 -12.09
C SER A 142 -9.77 -6.79 -11.73
N ALA A 143 -9.81 -7.22 -10.49
CA ALA A 143 -8.87 -8.22 -9.97
C ALA A 143 -9.60 -9.45 -9.42
N VAL A 144 -8.88 -10.53 -9.32
CA VAL A 144 -9.25 -11.72 -8.54
C VAL A 144 -8.26 -11.83 -7.39
N GLY A 145 -8.75 -11.88 -6.18
CA GLY A 145 -7.95 -12.01 -4.98
C GLY A 145 -8.42 -13.14 -4.09
N CYS A 146 -7.53 -13.56 -3.19
CA CYS A 146 -7.78 -14.59 -2.22
C CYS A 146 -7.23 -14.15 -0.87
N LEU A 147 -8.05 -14.23 0.18
CA LEU A 147 -7.60 -14.00 1.55
C LEU A 147 -6.92 -15.26 2.08
N PHE A 148 -5.78 -15.10 2.73
CA PHE A 148 -5.07 -16.20 3.37
C PHE A 148 -4.48 -15.74 4.71
N ARG A 149 -4.25 -16.70 5.60
CA ARG A 149 -3.63 -16.43 6.89
C ARG A 149 -2.12 -16.58 6.76
N LEU A 150 -1.38 -15.65 7.36
CA LEU A 150 0.05 -15.82 7.55
C LEU A 150 0.30 -16.75 8.75
N GLU A 151 1.05 -17.80 8.54
CA GLU A 151 1.50 -18.70 9.59
C GLU A 151 3.02 -18.57 9.74
N ASN A 152 3.50 -18.31 10.96
CA ASN A 152 4.93 -18.11 11.25
C ASN A 152 5.60 -17.04 10.34
N GLY A 153 4.85 -15.98 9.97
CA GLY A 153 5.35 -14.90 9.12
C GLY A 153 5.47 -15.25 7.62
N GLY A 154 4.98 -16.41 7.21
CA GLY A 154 4.92 -16.85 5.81
C GLY A 154 3.54 -17.30 5.38
N PHE A 155 3.38 -17.59 4.09
CA PHE A 155 2.18 -18.20 3.52
C PHE A 155 2.58 -19.30 2.54
N ASP A 156 1.71 -20.27 2.39
CA ASP A 156 1.90 -21.33 1.39
C ASP A 156 1.50 -20.80 0.01
N ALA A 157 2.52 -20.35 -0.73
CA ALA A 157 2.33 -19.84 -2.08
C ALA A 157 1.82 -20.93 -3.04
N GLY A 158 2.18 -22.19 -2.83
CA GLY A 158 1.74 -23.31 -3.67
C GLY A 158 0.24 -23.49 -3.62
N VAL A 159 -0.32 -23.61 -2.42
CA VAL A 159 -1.77 -23.76 -2.22
C VAL A 159 -2.53 -22.54 -2.74
N MET A 160 -2.01 -21.33 -2.52
CA MET A 160 -2.64 -20.10 -3.03
C MET A 160 -2.66 -20.08 -4.56
N LEU A 161 -1.53 -20.37 -5.20
CA LEU A 161 -1.40 -20.39 -6.66
C LEU A 161 -2.30 -21.44 -7.29
N GLU A 162 -2.37 -22.65 -6.71
CA GLU A 162 -3.27 -23.72 -7.18
C GLU A 162 -4.73 -23.27 -7.20
N ARG A 163 -5.20 -22.64 -6.12
CA ARG A 163 -6.58 -22.16 -6.01
C ARG A 163 -6.88 -21.03 -6.98
N LEU A 164 -5.97 -20.06 -7.12
CA LEU A 164 -6.12 -18.97 -8.09
C LEU A 164 -6.13 -19.51 -9.52
N SER A 165 -5.20 -20.39 -9.87
CA SER A 165 -5.13 -21.00 -11.21
C SER A 165 -6.38 -21.83 -11.54
N ALA A 166 -6.91 -22.58 -10.58
CA ALA A 166 -8.15 -23.34 -10.75
C ALA A 166 -9.32 -22.40 -11.02
N HIS A 167 -9.47 -21.34 -10.21
CA HIS A 167 -10.53 -20.34 -10.38
C HIS A 167 -10.45 -19.61 -11.72
N LEU A 168 -9.25 -19.17 -12.12
CA LEU A 168 -9.05 -18.49 -13.40
C LEU A 168 -9.44 -19.40 -14.57
N ARG A 169 -9.03 -20.68 -14.55
CA ARG A 169 -9.40 -21.67 -15.58
C ARG A 169 -10.90 -21.92 -15.64
N GLU A 170 -11.55 -22.12 -14.48
CA GLU A 170 -12.99 -22.36 -14.38
C GLU A 170 -13.80 -21.20 -14.99
N HIS A 171 -13.36 -19.96 -14.74
CA HIS A 171 -14.05 -18.76 -15.19
C HIS A 171 -13.52 -18.20 -16.52
N ARG A 172 -12.58 -18.91 -17.19
CA ARG A 172 -11.93 -18.49 -18.45
C ARG A 172 -11.31 -17.11 -18.37
N LEU A 173 -10.67 -16.81 -17.23
CA LEU A 173 -9.96 -15.57 -16.97
C LEU A 173 -8.46 -15.76 -17.19
N HIS A 174 -7.78 -14.68 -17.55
CA HIS A 174 -6.32 -14.64 -17.69
C HIS A 174 -5.75 -13.52 -16.85
N ALA A 175 -4.65 -13.78 -16.16
CA ALA A 175 -3.90 -12.73 -15.49
C ALA A 175 -3.17 -11.86 -16.52
N SER A 176 -3.36 -10.55 -16.45
CA SER A 176 -2.69 -9.58 -17.32
C SER A 176 -1.33 -9.14 -16.77
N ASP A 177 -1.11 -9.27 -15.46
CA ASP A 177 0.07 -8.80 -14.76
C ASP A 177 0.51 -9.82 -13.68
N ASP A 178 1.64 -9.56 -13.04
CA ASP A 178 2.10 -10.32 -11.88
C ASP A 178 1.10 -10.25 -10.73
N LEU A 179 1.13 -11.28 -9.89
CA LEU A 179 0.34 -11.26 -8.66
C LEU A 179 1.07 -10.45 -7.59
N PHE A 180 0.32 -9.82 -6.73
CA PHE A 180 0.86 -9.17 -5.55
C PHE A 180 0.05 -9.51 -4.31
N THR A 181 0.72 -9.55 -3.18
CA THR A 181 0.07 -9.70 -1.87
C THR A 181 -0.06 -8.33 -1.21
N GLN A 182 -1.06 -8.15 -0.37
CA GLN A 182 -1.19 -6.98 0.49
C GLN A 182 -1.48 -7.44 1.90
N GLN A 183 -0.64 -7.02 2.84
CA GLN A 183 -0.89 -7.26 4.24
C GLN A 183 -2.00 -6.34 4.72
N LEU A 184 -3.03 -6.90 5.36
CA LEU A 184 -4.04 -6.13 6.07
C LEU A 184 -3.49 -5.77 7.46
N VAL A 185 -3.43 -4.49 7.75
CA VAL A 185 -2.91 -3.94 9.01
C VAL A 185 -4.08 -3.46 9.86
#